data_4eba2a28375210ee0022fac9fff21ebb
#
_entry.id   4eba2a28375210ee0022fac9fff21ebb
#
_cell.length_a   1.000
_cell.length_b   1.000
_cell.length_c   1.000
_cell.angle_alpha   90.00
_cell.angle_beta   90.00
_cell.angle_gamma   90.00
#
_symmetry.space_group_name_H-M   'P 1'
#
loop_
_entity.id
_entity.type
_entity.pdbx_description
1 polymer ?
#
loop_
_entity_poly.entity_id
_entity_poly.type
_entity_poly.pdbx_seq_one_letter_code
_entity_poly.pdbx_strand_id
1 'polypeptide(L)'
;MEQFRGTTILSVRRPDKVALGGDGQVSLGDTIMKSNARKVRRLSEDRVIAGFAGGTADAFTLFERFEANLDKYQGNLTRAAVELAKDWRADRALRRLEALLAVADEESSLIISGNGDVIEPEDGLIAIGSGGPYAQAAAKALLNNTELNAEEIVSRALAIAAEICVYTNHSTTIETLDAKS
;
A
#
# COMPACT_ATOMS: atom_id res chain seq x y z
N MET A 1 -14.55 -20.81 3.52
CA MET A 1 -13.43 -20.92 2.56
C MET A 1 -12.23 -20.18 3.12
N GLU A 2 -11.09 -20.82 3.18
CA GLU A 2 -9.86 -20.17 3.63
C GLU A 2 -9.44 -19.10 2.62
N GLN A 3 -9.18 -17.91 3.13
CA GLN A 3 -8.73 -16.79 2.30
C GLN A 3 -7.23 -16.67 2.34
N PHE A 4 -6.63 -16.28 1.23
CA PHE A 4 -5.23 -15.88 1.20
C PHE A 4 -5.05 -14.64 2.07
N ARG A 5 -4.14 -14.74 3.04
CA ARG A 5 -3.76 -13.67 3.95
C ARG A 5 -2.25 -13.50 3.93
N GLY A 6 -1.80 -12.44 4.48
CA GLY A 6 -0.39 -12.14 4.61
C GLY A 6 -0.07 -10.91 3.81
N THR A 7 -0.27 -9.76 4.42
CA THR A 7 0.13 -8.50 3.81
C THR A 7 0.29 -7.46 4.89
N THR A 8 1.39 -6.75 4.81
CA THR A 8 1.54 -5.45 5.45
C THR A 8 2.06 -4.49 4.40
N ILE A 9 1.30 -3.45 4.13
CA ILE A 9 1.73 -2.33 3.30
C ILE A 9 1.80 -1.11 4.19
N LEU A 10 2.92 -0.40 4.15
CA LEU A 10 3.16 0.80 4.93
C LEU A 10 3.72 1.89 4.04
N SER A 11 3.14 3.09 4.11
CA SER A 11 3.67 4.29 3.47
C SER A 11 3.89 5.39 4.50
N VAL A 12 5.05 6.03 4.42
CA VAL A 12 5.43 7.15 5.29
C VAL A 12 5.92 8.30 4.42
N ARG A 13 5.46 9.50 4.75
CA ARG A 13 5.84 10.73 4.06
C ARG A 13 6.59 11.65 5.01
N ARG A 14 7.79 12.09 4.58
CA ARG A 14 8.55 13.20 5.13
C ARG A 14 8.50 14.34 4.12
N PRO A 15 8.90 15.59 4.49
CA PRO A 15 8.87 16.71 3.54
C PRO A 15 9.68 16.50 2.25
N ASP A 16 10.75 15.72 2.31
CA ASP A 16 11.66 15.47 1.19
C ASP A 16 11.39 14.17 0.43
N LYS A 17 10.80 13.18 1.08
CA LYS A 17 10.58 11.85 0.50
C LYS A 17 9.31 11.18 0.99
N VAL A 18 8.73 10.36 0.11
CA VAL A 18 7.72 9.39 0.47
C VAL A 18 8.28 7.99 0.20
N ALA A 19 8.08 7.09 1.16
CA ALA A 19 8.46 5.68 1.04
C ALA A 19 7.21 4.81 1.20
N LEU A 20 7.12 3.75 0.41
CA LEU A 20 6.06 2.77 0.49
C LEU A 20 6.68 1.38 0.40
N GLY A 21 6.40 0.55 1.39
CA GLY A 21 6.97 -0.78 1.49
C GLY A 21 5.93 -1.84 1.81
N GLY A 22 6.29 -3.08 1.55
CA GLY A 22 5.48 -4.24 1.88
C GLY A 22 6.32 -5.45 2.20
N ASP A 23 5.74 -6.39 2.95
CA ASP A 23 6.32 -7.69 3.19
C ASP A 23 6.11 -8.63 2.00
N GLY A 24 6.63 -9.86 2.08
CA GLY A 24 6.57 -10.83 0.99
C GLY A 24 5.73 -12.07 1.27
N GLN A 25 5.07 -12.16 2.43
CA GLN A 25 4.37 -13.38 2.80
C GLN A 25 2.98 -13.49 2.17
N VAL A 26 2.69 -14.68 1.62
CA VAL A 26 1.35 -15.09 1.21
C VAL A 26 1.02 -16.36 1.99
N SER A 27 -0.06 -16.34 2.76
CA SER A 27 -0.51 -17.47 3.59
C SER A 27 -1.91 -17.91 3.19
N LEU A 28 -2.15 -19.22 3.28
CA LEU A 28 -3.48 -19.82 3.17
C LEU A 28 -3.78 -20.48 4.51
N GLY A 29 -4.72 -19.90 5.27
CA GLY A 29 -4.91 -20.29 6.65
C GLY A 29 -3.64 -20.08 7.46
N ASP A 30 -3.10 -21.12 8.06
CA ASP A 30 -1.85 -21.12 8.83
C ASP A 30 -0.64 -21.63 8.05
N THR A 31 -0.77 -21.83 6.73
CA THR A 31 0.29 -22.33 5.86
C THR A 31 0.88 -21.21 5.02
N ILE A 32 2.21 -21.06 5.06
CA ILE A 32 2.92 -20.10 4.21
C ILE A 32 3.05 -20.70 2.80
N MET A 33 2.44 -20.04 1.81
CA MET A 33 2.47 -20.47 0.41
C MET A 33 3.60 -19.82 -0.38
N LYS A 34 4.00 -18.62 -0.01
CA LYS A 34 5.09 -17.85 -0.62
C LYS A 34 5.67 -16.87 0.38
N SER A 35 6.97 -16.65 0.36
CA SER A 35 7.66 -15.76 1.31
C SER A 35 8.30 -14.54 0.67
N ASN A 36 8.30 -14.44 -0.65
CA ASN A 36 8.97 -13.37 -1.40
C ASN A 36 8.05 -12.72 -2.47
N ALA A 37 6.76 -12.63 -2.19
CA ALA A 37 5.82 -11.96 -3.07
C ALA A 37 6.13 -10.47 -3.15
N ARG A 38 5.94 -9.88 -4.33
CA ARG A 38 6.14 -8.45 -4.56
C ARG A 38 4.79 -7.76 -4.55
N LYS A 39 4.53 -6.99 -3.49
CA LYS A 39 3.23 -6.32 -3.25
C LYS A 39 3.28 -4.83 -3.51
N VAL A 40 4.43 -4.31 -3.90
CA VAL A 40 4.68 -2.89 -4.15
C VAL A 40 5.16 -2.72 -5.58
N ARG A 41 4.65 -1.70 -6.26
CA ARG A 41 4.96 -1.40 -7.66
C ARG A 41 5.17 0.09 -7.90
N ARG A 42 5.96 0.39 -8.93
CA ARG A 42 6.05 1.72 -9.51
C ARG A 42 5.13 1.79 -10.74
N LEU A 43 4.37 2.88 -10.84
CA LEU A 43 3.42 3.11 -11.92
C LEU A 43 3.68 4.49 -12.56
N SER A 44 3.07 4.73 -13.74
CA SER A 44 3.10 6.03 -14.40
C SER A 44 4.52 6.57 -14.61
N GLU A 45 5.37 5.79 -15.29
CA GLU A 45 6.77 6.17 -15.57
C GLU A 45 7.54 6.53 -14.30
N ASP A 46 7.42 5.69 -13.28
CA ASP A 46 8.07 5.83 -11.96
C ASP A 46 7.63 7.06 -11.12
N ARG A 47 6.53 7.71 -11.49
CA ARG A 47 6.02 8.88 -10.73
C ARG A 47 5.07 8.53 -9.59
N VAL A 48 4.57 7.29 -9.57
CA VAL A 48 3.64 6.79 -8.55
C VAL A 48 4.16 5.49 -7.97
N ILE A 49 4.05 5.34 -6.66
CA ILE A 49 4.31 4.07 -5.97
C ILE A 49 2.99 3.57 -5.38
N ALA A 50 2.78 2.27 -5.47
CA ALA A 50 1.52 1.65 -5.07
C ALA A 50 1.75 0.33 -4.35
N GLY A 51 0.92 0.02 -3.37
CA GLY A 51 0.91 -1.22 -2.61
C GLY A 51 -0.49 -1.76 -2.46
N PHE A 52 -0.62 -3.07 -2.37
CA PHE A 52 -1.89 -3.76 -2.41
C PHE A 52 -2.00 -4.75 -1.25
N ALA A 53 -3.13 -4.72 -0.55
CA ALA A 53 -3.50 -5.69 0.48
C ALA A 53 -4.76 -6.44 0.04
N GLY A 54 -4.63 -7.74 -0.22
CA GLY A 54 -5.71 -8.60 -0.72
C GLY A 54 -5.19 -9.79 -1.52
N GLY A 55 -6.06 -10.42 -2.31
CA GLY A 55 -5.69 -11.55 -3.16
C GLY A 55 -4.80 -11.16 -4.34
N THR A 56 -3.83 -12.00 -4.70
CA THR A 56 -2.82 -11.68 -5.70
C THR A 56 -3.41 -11.45 -7.10
N ALA A 57 -4.43 -12.25 -7.48
CA ALA A 57 -5.09 -12.10 -8.78
C ALA A 57 -5.83 -10.75 -8.89
N ASP A 58 -6.40 -10.31 -7.78
CA ASP A 58 -7.14 -9.05 -7.69
C ASP A 58 -6.18 -7.85 -7.80
N ALA A 59 -4.96 -7.98 -7.27
CA ALA A 59 -3.95 -6.94 -7.32
C ALA A 59 -3.62 -6.53 -8.76
N PHE A 60 -3.42 -7.50 -9.65
CA PHE A 60 -3.09 -7.22 -11.05
C PHE A 60 -4.18 -6.40 -11.73
N THR A 61 -5.43 -6.81 -11.57
CA THR A 61 -6.57 -6.09 -12.16
C THR A 61 -6.65 -4.65 -11.67
N LEU A 62 -6.50 -4.44 -10.37
CA LEU A 62 -6.59 -3.11 -9.78
C LEU A 62 -5.41 -2.22 -10.16
N PHE A 63 -4.19 -2.75 -10.22
CA PHE A 63 -3.03 -1.99 -10.68
C PHE A 63 -3.17 -1.59 -12.16
N GLU A 64 -3.62 -2.50 -13.03
CA GLU A 64 -3.85 -2.20 -14.45
C GLU A 64 -4.91 -1.11 -14.63
N ARG A 65 -6.02 -1.21 -13.90
CA ARG A 65 -7.08 -0.19 -13.95
C ARG A 65 -6.61 1.15 -13.43
N PHE A 66 -5.84 1.16 -12.35
CA PHE A 66 -5.30 2.39 -11.79
C PHE A 66 -4.29 3.05 -12.74
N GLU A 67 -3.39 2.27 -13.32
CA GLU A 67 -2.42 2.78 -14.29
C GLU A 67 -3.12 3.36 -15.52
N ALA A 68 -4.14 2.71 -16.03
CA ALA A 68 -4.95 3.23 -17.13
C ALA A 68 -5.62 4.57 -16.78
N ASN A 69 -6.10 4.70 -15.54
CA ASN A 69 -6.67 5.96 -15.06
C ASN A 69 -5.61 7.06 -14.90
N LEU A 70 -4.41 6.73 -14.44
CA LEU A 70 -3.29 7.67 -14.39
C LEU A 70 -2.94 8.21 -15.78
N ASP A 71 -2.90 7.35 -16.77
CA ASP A 71 -2.64 7.75 -18.17
C ASP A 71 -3.78 8.65 -18.68
N LYS A 72 -5.03 8.25 -18.46
CA LYS A 72 -6.21 8.99 -18.90
C LYS A 72 -6.30 10.39 -18.28
N TYR A 73 -5.90 10.54 -17.02
CA TYR A 73 -5.99 11.81 -16.29
C TYR A 73 -4.63 12.49 -16.12
N GLN A 74 -3.68 12.17 -16.98
CA GLN A 74 -2.38 12.86 -17.08
C GLN A 74 -1.58 12.85 -15.77
N GLY A 75 -1.61 11.74 -15.05
CA GLY A 75 -0.86 11.57 -13.80
C GLY A 75 -1.51 12.21 -12.57
N ASN A 76 -2.74 12.69 -12.67
CA ASN A 76 -3.47 13.24 -11.53
C ASN A 76 -3.89 12.09 -10.60
N LEU A 77 -3.17 11.94 -9.48
CA LEU A 77 -3.35 10.83 -8.55
C LEU A 77 -4.76 10.82 -7.95
N THR A 78 -5.22 11.95 -7.44
CA THR A 78 -6.54 12.06 -6.80
C THR A 78 -7.66 11.74 -7.78
N ARG A 79 -7.59 12.26 -9.01
CA ARG A 79 -8.58 11.97 -10.04
C ARG A 79 -8.60 10.50 -10.42
N ALA A 80 -7.43 9.91 -10.64
CA ALA A 80 -7.29 8.50 -10.97
C ALA A 80 -7.86 7.61 -9.84
N ALA A 81 -7.60 7.98 -8.58
CA ALA A 81 -8.09 7.26 -7.41
C ALA A 81 -9.62 7.34 -7.29
N VAL A 82 -10.20 8.52 -7.44
CA VAL A 82 -11.66 8.72 -7.38
C VAL A 82 -12.37 7.93 -8.47
N GLU A 83 -11.86 7.96 -9.69
CA GLU A 83 -12.44 7.21 -10.79
C GLU A 83 -12.31 5.69 -10.61
N LEU A 84 -11.19 5.23 -10.07
CA LEU A 84 -11.03 3.81 -9.71
C LEU A 84 -12.04 3.39 -8.63
N ALA A 85 -12.23 4.20 -7.60
CA ALA A 85 -13.19 3.92 -6.53
C ALA A 85 -14.62 3.81 -7.06
N LYS A 86 -15.00 4.68 -7.99
CA LYS A 86 -16.30 4.61 -8.66
C LYS A 86 -16.45 3.33 -9.48
N ASP A 87 -15.45 2.98 -10.28
CA ASP A 87 -15.44 1.77 -11.08
C ASP A 87 -15.48 0.52 -10.19
N TRP A 88 -14.71 0.52 -9.13
CA TRP A 88 -14.65 -0.59 -8.19
C TRP A 88 -16.02 -0.88 -7.57
N ARG A 89 -16.72 0.16 -7.18
CA ARG A 89 -18.06 0.05 -6.59
C ARG A 89 -19.12 -0.39 -7.61
N ALA A 90 -19.03 0.09 -8.85
CA ALA A 90 -20.05 -0.09 -9.88
C ALA A 90 -19.87 -1.36 -10.73
N ASP A 91 -18.63 -1.75 -11.02
CA ASP A 91 -18.32 -2.89 -11.88
C ASP A 91 -18.54 -4.21 -11.12
N ARG A 92 -19.35 -5.10 -11.70
CA ARG A 92 -19.64 -6.41 -11.10
C ARG A 92 -18.41 -7.27 -10.89
N ALA A 93 -17.42 -7.16 -11.78
CA ALA A 93 -16.18 -7.92 -11.66
C ALA A 93 -15.31 -7.39 -10.52
N LEU A 94 -15.24 -6.07 -10.34
CA LEU A 94 -14.39 -5.43 -9.34
C LEU A 94 -15.02 -5.40 -7.94
N ARG A 95 -16.32 -5.21 -7.81
CA ARG A 95 -16.96 -5.01 -6.50
C ARG A 95 -16.90 -6.24 -5.57
N ARG A 96 -16.55 -7.41 -6.11
CA ARG A 96 -16.34 -8.62 -5.31
C ARG A 96 -14.93 -8.70 -4.72
N LEU A 97 -14.03 -7.82 -5.14
CA LEU A 97 -12.65 -7.81 -4.68
C LEU A 97 -12.57 -7.14 -3.31
N GLU A 98 -12.25 -7.93 -2.31
CA GLU A 98 -11.97 -7.43 -0.96
C GLU A 98 -10.50 -7.06 -0.87
N ALA A 99 -10.22 -5.77 -1.02
CA ALA A 99 -8.86 -5.28 -1.09
C ALA A 99 -8.77 -3.82 -0.67
N LEU A 100 -7.55 -3.41 -0.34
CA LEU A 100 -7.18 -2.01 -0.14
C LEU A 100 -5.97 -1.72 -1.00
N LEU A 101 -5.96 -0.54 -1.60
CA LEU A 101 -4.85 -0.05 -2.40
C LEU A 101 -4.28 1.20 -1.74
N ALA A 102 -2.96 1.23 -1.53
CA ALA A 102 -2.23 2.40 -1.08
C ALA A 102 -1.47 2.97 -2.26
N VAL A 103 -1.59 4.26 -2.52
CA VAL A 103 -0.91 4.94 -3.63
C VAL A 103 -0.30 6.25 -3.15
N ALA A 104 0.86 6.59 -3.69
CA ALA A 104 1.54 7.83 -3.36
C ALA A 104 2.28 8.39 -4.56
N ASP A 105 2.27 9.71 -4.69
CA ASP A 105 3.11 10.46 -5.60
C ASP A 105 3.91 11.53 -4.83
N GLU A 106 4.52 12.46 -5.54
CA GLU A 106 5.32 13.53 -4.91
C GLU A 106 4.49 14.46 -4.00
N GLU A 107 3.18 14.53 -4.18
CA GLU A 107 2.31 15.46 -3.45
C GLU A 107 1.37 14.79 -2.44
N SER A 108 0.83 13.62 -2.78
CA SER A 108 -0.27 13.00 -2.02
C SER A 108 -0.07 11.52 -1.74
N SER A 109 -0.67 11.06 -0.65
CA SER A 109 -0.76 9.64 -0.28
C SER A 109 -2.22 9.30 -0.02
N LEU A 110 -2.76 8.28 -0.70
CA LEU A 110 -4.18 7.93 -0.67
C LEU A 110 -4.40 6.45 -0.40
N ILE A 111 -5.46 6.14 0.33
CA ILE A 111 -6.01 4.77 0.44
C ILE A 111 -7.27 4.71 -0.42
N ILE A 112 -7.37 3.67 -1.25
CA ILE A 112 -8.55 3.39 -2.08
C ILE A 112 -9.15 2.07 -1.64
N SER A 113 -10.46 2.06 -1.33
CA SER A 113 -11.16 0.86 -0.89
C SER A 113 -12.20 0.39 -1.90
N GLY A 114 -12.55 -0.88 -1.83
CA GLY A 114 -13.61 -1.46 -2.64
C GLY A 114 -15.01 -0.94 -2.33
N ASN A 115 -15.18 -0.24 -1.22
CA ASN A 115 -16.44 0.42 -0.87
C ASN A 115 -16.64 1.78 -1.57
N GLY A 116 -15.66 2.21 -2.33
CA GLY A 116 -15.70 3.49 -3.03
C GLY A 116 -15.07 4.64 -2.26
N ASP A 117 -14.35 4.35 -1.18
CA ASP A 117 -13.69 5.37 -0.37
C ASP A 117 -12.31 5.72 -0.92
N VAL A 118 -12.00 7.00 -0.92
CA VAL A 118 -10.65 7.54 -1.15
C VAL A 118 -10.29 8.38 0.06
N ILE A 119 -9.28 7.96 0.80
CA ILE A 119 -8.89 8.57 2.08
C ILE A 119 -7.47 9.13 1.96
N GLU A 120 -7.29 10.39 2.31
CA GLU A 120 -5.99 11.03 2.44
C GLU A 120 -5.69 11.22 3.94
N PRO A 121 -4.74 10.44 4.53
CA PRO A 121 -4.39 10.59 5.94
C PRO A 121 -3.72 11.95 6.20
N GLU A 122 -4.06 12.58 7.31
CA GLU A 122 -3.53 13.91 7.69
C GLU A 122 -2.00 13.93 7.82
N ASP A 123 -1.42 12.87 8.37
CA ASP A 123 0.02 12.75 8.60
C ASP A 123 0.77 12.06 7.44
N GLY A 124 0.08 11.74 6.35
CA GLY A 124 0.67 11.03 5.22
C GLY A 124 1.09 9.59 5.50
N LEU A 125 0.64 9.01 6.62
CA LEU A 125 0.96 7.66 7.03
C LEU A 125 -0.17 6.71 6.66
N ILE A 126 0.14 5.69 5.87
CA ILE A 126 -0.81 4.64 5.45
C ILE A 126 -0.28 3.29 5.92
N ALA A 127 -1.15 2.51 6.57
CA ALA A 127 -0.85 1.13 6.94
C ALA A 127 -2.08 0.27 6.68
N ILE A 128 -1.94 -0.72 5.81
CA ILE A 128 -3.02 -1.61 5.41
C ILE A 128 -2.58 -3.07 5.48
N GLY A 129 -3.54 -3.97 5.54
CA GLY A 129 -3.32 -5.40 5.60
C GLY A 129 -3.28 -5.96 7.01
N SER A 130 -2.97 -7.25 7.13
CA SER A 130 -3.01 -8.00 8.40
C SER A 130 -2.06 -7.43 9.46
N GLY A 131 -0.88 -7.00 9.06
CA GLY A 131 0.11 -6.38 9.96
C GLY A 131 -0.01 -4.86 10.04
N GLY A 132 -1.00 -4.27 9.36
CA GLY A 132 -1.18 -2.82 9.28
C GLY A 132 -1.19 -2.10 10.62
N PRO A 133 -2.01 -2.52 11.60
CA PRO A 133 -2.07 -1.84 12.90
C PRO A 133 -0.73 -1.81 13.65
N TYR A 134 0.06 -2.87 13.56
CA TYR A 134 1.37 -2.95 14.20
C TYR A 134 2.38 -2.02 13.50
N ALA A 135 2.39 -2.07 12.17
CA ALA A 135 3.24 -1.18 11.37
C ALA A 135 2.85 0.29 11.58
N GLN A 136 1.57 0.59 11.66
CA GLN A 136 1.06 1.95 11.91
C GLN A 136 1.55 2.49 13.25
N ALA A 137 1.39 1.73 14.31
CA ALA A 137 1.81 2.14 15.65
C ALA A 137 3.32 2.38 15.71
N ALA A 138 4.11 1.47 15.15
CA ALA A 138 5.56 1.61 15.10
C ALA A 138 5.99 2.82 14.26
N ALA A 139 5.44 2.97 13.06
CA ALA A 139 5.76 4.08 12.16
C ALA A 139 5.38 5.44 12.77
N LYS A 140 4.22 5.53 13.41
CA LYS A 140 3.77 6.76 14.07
C LYS A 140 4.71 7.17 15.22
N ALA A 141 5.14 6.21 16.03
CA ALA A 141 6.09 6.47 17.09
C ALA A 141 7.44 6.98 16.55
N LEU A 142 7.95 6.34 15.49
CA LEU A 142 9.21 6.74 14.86
C LEU A 142 9.10 8.10 14.17
N LEU A 143 7.99 8.35 13.48
CA LEU A 143 7.74 9.61 12.76
C LEU A 143 7.69 10.80 13.74
N ASN A 144 7.06 10.62 14.89
CA ASN A 144 6.84 11.69 15.85
C ASN A 144 7.99 11.90 16.84
N ASN A 145 8.89 10.94 16.98
CA ASN A 145 9.91 10.96 18.04
C ASN A 145 11.35 10.79 17.54
N THR A 146 11.56 10.70 16.23
CA THR A 146 12.90 10.54 15.65
C THR A 146 13.08 11.41 14.41
N GLU A 147 14.36 11.56 13.98
CA GLU A 147 14.73 12.22 12.74
C GLU A 147 15.00 11.21 11.61
N LEU A 148 14.60 9.96 11.78
CA LEU A 148 14.74 8.93 10.75
C LEU A 148 14.04 9.35 9.45
N ASN A 149 14.64 9.04 8.30
CA ASN A 149 14.02 9.32 7.02
C ASN A 149 12.84 8.34 6.73
N ALA A 150 12.05 8.65 5.71
CA ALA A 150 10.85 7.88 5.39
C ALA A 150 11.16 6.39 5.14
N GLU A 151 12.22 6.09 4.39
CA GLU A 151 12.64 4.72 4.07
C GLU A 151 13.03 3.93 5.33
N GLU A 152 13.82 4.55 6.22
CA GLU A 152 14.22 3.93 7.48
C GLU A 152 13.04 3.63 8.39
N ILE A 153 12.07 4.54 8.47
CA ILE A 153 10.84 4.34 9.24
C ILE A 153 10.05 3.15 8.69
N VAL A 154 9.86 3.11 7.37
CA VAL A 154 9.13 2.00 6.71
C VAL A 154 9.84 0.67 6.99
N SER A 155 11.14 0.62 6.82
CA SER A 155 11.94 -0.60 7.05
C SER A 155 11.81 -1.10 8.49
N ARG A 156 12.00 -0.22 9.48
CA ARG A 156 11.92 -0.58 10.90
C ARG A 156 10.52 -0.96 11.35
N ALA A 157 9.51 -0.22 10.90
CA ALA A 157 8.13 -0.49 11.26
C ALA A 157 7.61 -1.81 10.66
N LEU A 158 7.99 -2.12 9.41
CA LEU A 158 7.68 -3.42 8.80
C LEU A 158 8.36 -4.58 9.54
N ALA A 159 9.60 -4.40 10.01
CA ALA A 159 10.29 -5.40 10.81
C ALA A 159 9.58 -5.67 12.13
N ILE A 160 9.12 -4.63 12.81
CA ILE A 160 8.32 -4.75 14.05
C ILE A 160 7.00 -5.49 13.79
N ALA A 161 6.30 -5.15 12.72
CA ALA A 161 5.07 -5.85 12.34
C ALA A 161 5.33 -7.34 12.07
N ALA A 162 6.45 -7.68 11.43
CA ALA A 162 6.84 -9.06 11.17
C ALA A 162 7.16 -9.86 12.44
N GLU A 163 7.64 -9.21 13.48
CA GLU A 163 7.88 -9.85 14.78
C GLU A 163 6.59 -10.17 15.55
N ILE A 164 5.51 -9.44 15.27
CA ILE A 164 4.25 -9.52 16.03
C ILE A 164 3.19 -10.30 15.27
N CYS A 165 3.02 -10.02 13.97
CA CYS A 165 1.96 -10.58 13.14
C CYS A 165 2.43 -11.82 12.40
N VAL A 166 1.77 -12.95 12.61
CA VAL A 166 2.12 -14.24 11.97
C VAL A 166 1.88 -14.24 10.45
N TYR A 167 1.14 -13.29 9.92
CA TYR A 167 0.80 -13.20 8.50
C TYR A 167 1.75 -12.30 7.70
N THR A 168 2.82 -11.82 8.30
CA THR A 168 3.81 -10.97 7.63
C THR A 168 5.24 -11.41 7.96
N ASN A 169 6.19 -11.12 7.09
CA ASN A 169 7.57 -11.56 7.24
C ASN A 169 8.58 -10.44 7.01
N HIS A 170 9.86 -10.75 7.16
CA HIS A 170 10.97 -9.82 7.01
C HIS A 170 11.47 -9.65 5.56
N SER A 171 10.85 -10.33 4.59
CA SER A 171 11.18 -10.17 3.17
C SER A 171 10.45 -8.94 2.64
N THR A 172 11.10 -7.78 2.67
CA THR A 172 10.47 -6.50 2.34
C THR A 172 10.92 -5.95 0.99
N THR A 173 10.00 -5.27 0.31
CA THR A 173 10.28 -4.44 -0.86
C THR A 173 9.86 -3.01 -0.51
N ILE A 174 10.78 -2.04 -0.67
CA ILE A 174 10.52 -0.63 -0.37
C ILE A 174 10.84 0.20 -1.61
N GLU A 175 9.90 1.06 -2.00
CA GLU A 175 10.06 2.03 -3.06
C GLU A 175 9.99 3.44 -2.49
N THR A 176 10.75 4.37 -3.07
CA THR A 176 10.79 5.76 -2.63
C THR A 176 10.61 6.72 -3.81
N LEU A 177 10.02 7.87 -3.53
CA LEU A 177 9.94 9.01 -4.45
C LEU A 177 10.37 10.27 -3.71
N ASP A 178 10.92 11.22 -4.46
CA ASP A 178 11.09 12.57 -3.94
C ASP A 178 9.72 13.19 -3.72
N ALA A 179 9.56 13.89 -2.61
CA ALA A 179 8.30 14.56 -2.26
C ALA A 179 8.48 16.07 -2.40
N LYS A 180 7.39 16.74 -2.74
CA LYS A 180 7.29 18.20 -2.70
C LYS A 180 6.77 18.63 -1.35
N SER A 181 7.51 19.50 -0.71
CA SER A 181 7.11 20.13 0.54
C SER A 181 6.09 21.26 0.30
#